data_3de50e3b6c9d8e00fc71f9e581d8cf8a
#
_entry.id   3de50e3b6c9d8e00fc71f9e581d8cf8a
#
_cell.length_a   1.000
_cell.length_b   1.000
_cell.length_c   1.000
_cell.angle_alpha   90.00
_cell.angle_beta   90.00
_cell.angle_gamma   90.00
#
_symmetry.space_group_name_H-M   'P 1'
#
loop_
_entity.id
_entity.type
_entity.pdbx_description
1 polymer ?
#
loop_
_entity_poly.entity_id
_entity_poly.type
_entity_poly.pdbx_seq_one_letter_code
_entity_poly.pdbx_strand_id
1 'polypeptide(L)'
;MNLSTDRNQSGSRIRMARHLRTPYLTQDYLSAKLQVRYGIILTKNIISRIENGQRYVTDLELLAFAEVLKVSTAWLLGETSDPAPRKSGRP
;
A
#
# COMPACT_ATOMS: atom_id res chain seq x y z
N MET A 1 8.83 -14.52 14.59
CA MET A 1 8.12 -13.40 14.01
C MET A 1 6.79 -13.22 14.71
N ASN A 2 6.49 -12.02 15.16
CA ASN A 2 5.21 -11.75 15.78
C ASN A 2 4.25 -11.28 14.72
N LEU A 3 3.13 -11.97 14.60
CA LEU A 3 2.09 -11.51 13.69
C LEU A 3 1.14 -10.61 14.45
N SER A 4 0.76 -9.54 13.80
CA SER A 4 -0.18 -8.61 14.40
C SER A 4 -1.56 -9.25 14.51
N THR A 5 -2.35 -8.82 15.49
CA THR A 5 -3.75 -9.21 15.53
C THR A 5 -4.58 -8.38 14.56
N ASP A 6 -3.98 -7.39 13.90
CA ASP A 6 -4.65 -6.63 12.87
C ASP A 6 -5.05 -7.52 11.71
N ARG A 7 -6.01 -7.07 10.93
CA ARG A 7 -6.48 -7.83 9.77
C ARG A 7 -5.55 -7.74 8.57
N ASN A 8 -4.48 -6.99 8.66
CA ASN A 8 -3.46 -6.95 7.61
C ASN A 8 -2.15 -6.56 8.23
N GLN A 9 -1.06 -6.86 7.52
CA GLN A 9 0.28 -6.49 7.96
C GLN A 9 0.83 -5.32 7.16
N SER A 10 0.15 -4.94 6.08
CA SER A 10 0.67 -3.94 5.16
C SER A 10 0.16 -2.54 5.45
N GLY A 11 -0.86 -2.39 6.27
CA GLY A 11 -1.52 -1.09 6.44
C GLY A 11 -0.61 0.00 6.92
N SER A 12 0.18 -0.28 7.97
CA SER A 12 1.11 0.72 8.49
C SER A 12 2.19 1.08 7.47
N ARG A 13 2.57 0.13 6.64
CA ARG A 13 3.55 0.39 5.58
C ARG A 13 2.96 1.19 4.43
N ILE A 14 1.70 1.00 4.13
CA ILE A 14 0.99 1.83 3.14
C ILE A 14 1.01 3.28 3.60
N ARG A 15 0.70 3.52 4.87
CA ARG A 15 0.74 4.86 5.43
C ARG A 15 2.16 5.43 5.39
N MET A 16 3.14 4.63 5.79
CA MET A 16 4.53 5.03 5.78
C MET A 16 4.97 5.41 4.36
N ALA A 17 4.57 4.62 3.37
CA ALA A 17 4.93 4.88 1.98
C ALA A 17 4.37 6.21 1.50
N ARG A 18 3.13 6.55 1.90
CA ARG A 18 2.57 7.85 1.53
C ARG A 18 3.45 8.98 2.06
N HIS A 19 4.00 8.82 3.25
CA HIS A 19 4.80 9.86 3.89
C HIS A 19 6.26 9.86 3.44
N LEU A 20 6.69 8.85 2.70
CA LEU A 20 8.03 8.85 2.12
C LEU A 20 8.13 9.76 0.90
N ARG A 21 7.00 10.12 0.31
CA ARG A 21 7.00 10.96 -0.87
C ARG A 21 7.09 12.43 -0.46
N THR A 22 7.68 13.25 -1.33
CA THR A 22 7.83 14.67 -1.07
C THR A 22 7.27 15.44 -2.25
N PRO A 23 6.13 16.14 -2.12
CA PRO A 23 5.29 16.14 -0.92
C PRO A 23 4.62 14.79 -0.70
N TYR A 24 4.21 14.52 0.55
CA TYR A 24 3.60 13.23 0.82
C TYR A 24 2.24 13.11 0.12
N LEU A 25 1.84 11.86 -0.14
CA LEU A 25 0.59 11.59 -0.83
C LEU A 25 -0.55 11.50 0.18
N THR A 26 -1.68 12.15 -0.12
CA THR A 26 -2.85 12.08 0.75
C THR A 26 -3.62 10.80 0.49
N GLN A 27 -4.49 10.45 1.43
CA GLN A 27 -5.39 9.31 1.22
C GLN A 27 -6.36 9.58 0.07
N ASP A 28 -6.80 10.84 -0.10
CA ASP A 28 -7.67 11.20 -1.22
C ASP A 28 -6.97 11.01 -2.56
N TYR A 29 -5.70 11.40 -2.65
CA TYR A 29 -4.93 11.20 -3.87
C TYR A 29 -4.80 9.72 -4.18
N LEU A 30 -4.49 8.93 -3.16
CA LEU A 30 -4.33 7.48 -3.32
C LEU A 30 -5.65 6.86 -3.79
N SER A 31 -6.76 7.25 -3.19
CA SER A 31 -8.08 6.77 -3.59
C SER A 31 -8.35 7.07 -5.06
N ALA A 32 -8.08 8.30 -5.48
CA ALA A 32 -8.31 8.72 -6.86
C ALA A 32 -7.43 7.94 -7.85
N LYS A 33 -6.17 7.74 -7.50
CA LYS A 33 -5.26 7.01 -8.40
C LYS A 33 -5.65 5.55 -8.53
N LEU A 34 -6.06 4.92 -7.43
CA LEU A 34 -6.49 3.53 -7.48
C LEU A 34 -7.71 3.37 -8.40
N GLN A 35 -8.64 4.31 -8.33
CA GLN A 35 -9.82 4.25 -9.17
C GLN A 35 -9.50 4.49 -10.63
N VAL A 36 -8.73 5.53 -10.91
CA VAL A 36 -8.45 5.93 -12.30
C VAL A 36 -7.57 4.91 -13.00
N ARG A 37 -6.54 4.42 -12.32
CA ARG A 37 -5.57 3.54 -12.98
C ARG A 37 -5.93 2.07 -12.93
N TYR A 38 -6.65 1.64 -11.90
CA TYR A 38 -6.88 0.21 -11.70
C TYR A 38 -8.35 -0.16 -11.57
N GLY A 39 -9.24 0.83 -11.57
CA GLY A 39 -10.65 0.55 -11.38
C GLY A 39 -10.98 0.04 -9.99
N ILE A 40 -10.10 0.26 -9.03
CA ILE A 40 -10.28 -0.20 -7.66
C ILE A 40 -10.90 0.94 -6.85
N ILE A 41 -12.07 0.67 -6.27
CA ILE A 41 -12.80 1.70 -5.53
C ILE A 41 -12.55 1.50 -4.04
N LEU A 42 -11.64 2.28 -3.50
CA LEU A 42 -11.37 2.33 -2.07
C LEU A 42 -11.50 3.77 -1.65
N THR A 43 -12.52 4.08 -0.88
CA THR A 43 -12.73 5.45 -0.41
C THR A 43 -11.66 5.81 0.61
N LYS A 44 -11.55 7.11 0.89
CA LYS A 44 -10.62 7.58 1.93
C LYS A 44 -10.85 6.86 3.24
N ASN A 45 -12.12 6.64 3.63
CA ASN A 45 -12.43 5.97 4.88
C ASN A 45 -11.97 4.52 4.87
N ILE A 46 -12.12 3.84 3.74
CA ILE A 46 -11.67 2.46 3.62
C ILE A 46 -10.15 2.40 3.70
N ILE A 47 -9.46 3.33 3.02
CA ILE A 47 -8.01 3.39 3.08
C ILE A 47 -7.55 3.64 4.51
N SER A 48 -8.23 4.53 5.22
CA SER A 48 -7.91 4.79 6.62
C SER A 48 -8.03 3.52 7.47
N ARG A 49 -9.07 2.73 7.24
CA ARG A 49 -9.25 1.48 7.98
C ARG A 49 -8.17 0.46 7.64
N ILE A 50 -7.75 0.43 6.37
CA ILE A 50 -6.64 -0.43 5.96
C ILE A 50 -5.37 -0.02 6.69
N GLU A 51 -5.08 1.28 6.72
CA GLU A 51 -3.86 1.78 7.35
C GLU A 51 -3.83 1.54 8.85
N ASN A 52 -5.00 1.45 9.46
CA ASN A 52 -5.12 1.16 10.88
C ASN A 52 -5.24 -0.33 11.17
N GLY A 53 -5.12 -1.18 10.16
CA GLY A 53 -5.16 -2.62 10.35
C GLY A 53 -6.55 -3.17 10.58
N GLN A 54 -7.60 -2.41 10.26
CA GLN A 54 -8.98 -2.80 10.55
C GLN A 54 -9.68 -3.44 9.37
N ARG A 55 -9.04 -3.51 8.21
CA ARG A 55 -9.64 -4.11 7.03
C ARG A 55 -8.58 -4.92 6.29
N TYR A 56 -8.95 -6.08 5.81
CA TYR A 56 -8.07 -6.90 4.97
C TYR A 56 -7.76 -6.20 3.67
N VAL A 57 -6.60 -6.52 3.11
CA VAL A 57 -6.18 -6.02 1.80
C VAL A 57 -6.10 -7.23 0.89
N THR A 58 -6.78 -7.16 -0.26
CA THR A 58 -6.70 -8.25 -1.24
C THR A 58 -5.37 -8.19 -1.97
N ASP A 59 -5.01 -9.29 -2.62
CA ASP A 59 -3.75 -9.35 -3.36
C ASP A 59 -3.73 -8.31 -4.50
N LEU A 60 -4.84 -8.13 -5.19
CA LEU A 60 -4.91 -7.13 -6.27
C LEU A 60 -4.79 -5.72 -5.72
N GLU A 61 -5.41 -5.46 -4.57
CA GLU A 61 -5.27 -4.16 -3.93
C GLU A 61 -3.83 -3.91 -3.52
N LEU A 62 -3.18 -4.92 -3.00
CA LEU A 62 -1.78 -4.79 -2.57
C LEU A 62 -0.88 -4.44 -3.74
N LEU A 63 -1.06 -5.12 -4.86
CA LEU A 63 -0.29 -4.83 -6.07
C LEU A 63 -0.52 -3.39 -6.53
N ALA A 64 -1.78 -2.94 -6.49
CA ALA A 64 -2.11 -1.59 -6.92
C ALA A 64 -1.51 -0.54 -5.97
N PHE A 65 -1.57 -0.77 -4.66
CA PHE A 65 -0.93 0.12 -3.70
C PHE A 65 0.57 0.23 -3.98
N ALA A 66 1.22 -0.90 -4.22
CA ALA A 66 2.66 -0.91 -4.48
C ALA A 66 2.99 -0.07 -5.71
N GLU A 67 2.19 -0.22 -6.77
CA GLU A 67 2.41 0.53 -8.00
C GLU A 67 2.24 2.03 -7.80
N VAL A 68 1.15 2.44 -7.16
CA VAL A 68 0.88 3.87 -6.95
C VAL A 68 1.91 4.48 -6.02
N LEU A 69 2.27 3.76 -4.97
CA LEU A 69 3.18 4.27 -3.95
C LEU A 69 4.65 4.10 -4.36
N LYS A 70 4.91 3.35 -5.44
CA LYS A 70 6.26 3.11 -5.95
C LYS A 70 7.14 2.45 -4.92
N VAL A 71 6.61 1.43 -4.29
CA VAL A 71 7.34 0.57 -3.37
C VAL A 71 7.09 -0.87 -3.78
N SER A 72 7.89 -1.81 -3.25
CA SER A 72 7.69 -3.23 -3.56
C SER A 72 6.59 -3.82 -2.68
N THR A 73 5.92 -4.84 -3.19
CA THR A 73 4.97 -5.59 -2.37
C THR A 73 5.68 -6.28 -1.22
N ALA A 74 6.91 -6.74 -1.45
CA ALA A 74 7.69 -7.38 -0.39
C ALA A 74 7.91 -6.42 0.78
N TRP A 75 8.19 -5.15 0.49
CA TRP A 75 8.35 -4.16 1.55
C TRP A 75 7.03 -3.90 2.26
N LEU A 76 5.92 -3.82 1.51
CA LEU A 76 4.62 -3.62 2.12
C LEU A 76 4.25 -4.77 3.05
N LEU A 77 4.69 -5.98 2.72
CA LEU A 77 4.42 -7.16 3.54
C LEU A 77 5.44 -7.38 4.65
N GLY A 78 6.45 -6.52 4.71
CA GLY A 78 7.46 -6.65 5.76
C GLY A 78 8.53 -7.68 5.49
N GLU A 79 8.64 -8.15 4.26
CA GLU A 79 9.63 -9.17 3.89
C GLU A 79 11.00 -8.59 3.60
N THR A 80 11.09 -7.29 3.39
CA THR A 80 12.35 -6.61 3.17
C THR A 80 12.29 -5.24 3.78
N SER A 81 13.42 -4.71 4.19
CA SER A 81 13.50 -3.34 4.70
C SER A 81 13.76 -2.33 3.60
N ASP A 82 13.99 -2.78 2.36
CA ASP A 82 14.25 -1.90 1.24
C ASP A 82 12.95 -1.60 0.50
N PRO A 83 12.44 -0.36 0.53
CA PRO A 83 11.18 -0.05 -0.13
C PRO A 83 11.25 0.03 -1.65
N ALA A 84 12.46 0.00 -2.23
CA ALA A 84 12.59 0.18 -3.66
C ALA A 84 11.73 -0.81 -4.44
N PRO A 85 11.08 -0.36 -5.52
CA PRO A 85 10.28 -1.27 -6.33
C PRO A 85 11.16 -2.38 -6.87
N ARG A 86 10.57 -3.58 -6.98
CA ARG A 86 11.29 -4.68 -7.55
C ARG A 86 11.60 -4.34 -9.00
N LYS A 87 12.84 -4.52 -9.39
CA LYS A 87 13.19 -4.32 -10.78
C LYS A 87 12.43 -5.31 -11.61
N SER A 88 12.07 -4.85 -12.82
CA SER A 88 11.33 -5.64 -13.69
C SER A 88 12.08 -6.85 -14.02
N GLY A 89 12.43 -7.64 -13.53
CA GLY A 89 13.12 -8.86 -13.76
C GLY A 89 13.17 -9.32 -15.16
N ARG A 90 12.76 -8.53 -16.01
CA ARG A 90 12.84 -8.94 -17.28
C ARG A 90 14.10 -8.69 -17.81
N PRO A 91 14.59 -9.57 -18.35
CA PRO A 91 15.79 -9.34 -19.09
C PRO A 91 15.57 -8.29 -20.12
#